data_cddb4eca7f84bf0d93ad67693da42d46
#
_entry.id   cddb4eca7f84bf0d93ad67693da42d46
#
_cell.length_a   1.000
_cell.length_b   1.000
_cell.length_c   1.000
_cell.angle_alpha   90.00
_cell.angle_beta   90.00
_cell.angle_gamma   90.00
#
_symmetry.space_group_name_H-M   'P 1'
#
loop_
_entity.id
_entity.type
_entity.pdbx_description
1 polymer ?
#
loop_
_entity_poly.entity_id
_entity_poly.type
_entity_poly.pdbx_seq_one_letter_code
_entity_poly.pdbx_strand_id
1 'polypeptide(L)'
;KKRYQDYVAKGQIIFTTFHQSMSYEDFVEGIKPEIEEDKDGVRTVVYDVKDGIFKSICKSAAMPSHQSFAKAYSKLVADMAKMEEPNLIILKTPKNKEFAISLNSQGNLSLHTGEKKEKQGVLTKEKLERQLNGEEVFDGWQGYFSGVANYLTTKYNFSKDKSEIKPHVLIIDEINRGNVSAIFGELITLIEESKRAGASEALELTLPYSKDKFSVPSNLYIIGTMNTADRSVEALDTALRRRFAFEEMMPEPMKIATEGALVDGIIGGIDLAKVLTKINERIEVLLDADHQIGHSYLINVADLSGLVNAFNNCIIPLLKEYFYHDDEKIALVLGAGFVNVKKQLENVQALFPQMEGLDIHNIHGKSKFGLKQIHSANIIEALTTLLAGE
;
A
#
# COMPACT_ATOMS: atom_id res chain seq x y z
N LYS A 1 7.93 8.59 8.14
CA LYS A 1 7.77 7.23 8.67
C LYS A 1 6.66 7.16 9.74
N LYS A 2 6.69 7.96 10.83
CA LYS A 2 5.69 7.97 11.91
C LYS A 2 4.26 8.25 11.37
N ARG A 3 4.10 9.29 10.53
CA ARG A 3 2.81 9.65 9.92
C ARG A 3 2.20 8.51 9.10
N TYR A 4 3.02 7.79 8.33
CA TYR A 4 2.60 6.61 7.57
C TYR A 4 2.08 5.51 8.49
N GLN A 5 2.83 5.19 9.55
CA GLN A 5 2.44 4.18 10.55
C GLN A 5 1.12 4.52 11.24
N ASP A 6 0.89 5.80 11.54
CA ASP A 6 -0.36 6.27 12.13
C ASP A 6 -1.57 6.04 11.20
N TYR A 7 -1.42 6.25 9.89
CA TYR A 7 -2.50 6.00 8.92
C TYR A 7 -2.73 4.51 8.68
N VAL A 8 -1.66 3.70 8.67
CA VAL A 8 -1.78 2.23 8.61
C VAL A 8 -2.54 1.70 9.82
N ALA A 9 -2.17 2.14 11.04
CA ALA A 9 -2.86 1.75 12.27
C ALA A 9 -4.34 2.15 12.31
N LYS A 10 -4.72 3.21 11.60
CA LYS A 10 -6.13 3.64 11.42
C LYS A 10 -6.88 2.91 10.30
N GLY A 11 -6.22 2.00 9.58
CA GLY A 11 -6.81 1.30 8.43
C GLY A 11 -7.05 2.20 7.20
N GLN A 12 -6.48 3.41 7.18
CA GLN A 12 -6.59 4.34 6.05
C GLN A 12 -5.58 4.07 4.95
N ILE A 13 -4.50 3.35 5.25
CA ILE A 13 -3.53 2.86 4.28
C ILE A 13 -3.45 1.34 4.42
N ILE A 14 -3.66 0.65 3.30
CA ILE A 14 -3.42 -0.78 3.18
C ILE A 14 -2.30 -0.98 2.15
N PHE A 15 -1.36 -1.86 2.48
CA PHE A 15 -0.27 -2.27 1.60
C PHE A 15 -0.45 -3.74 1.24
N THR A 16 -0.29 -4.07 -0.03
CA THR A 16 -0.29 -5.43 -0.54
C THR A 16 0.74 -5.56 -1.66
N THR A 17 1.25 -6.76 -1.88
CA THR A 17 2.14 -7.07 -3.01
C THR A 17 1.45 -8.04 -3.94
N PHE A 18 1.44 -7.75 -5.23
CA PHE A 18 0.91 -8.69 -6.21
C PHE A 18 1.94 -9.78 -6.54
N HIS A 19 1.45 -10.98 -6.77
CA HIS A 19 2.24 -12.14 -7.16
C HIS A 19 1.41 -13.05 -8.07
N GLN A 20 2.04 -13.99 -8.76
CA GLN A 20 1.40 -14.83 -9.78
C GLN A 20 0.19 -15.64 -9.28
N SER A 21 0.20 -16.02 -7.99
CA SER A 21 -0.91 -16.77 -7.38
C SER A 21 -2.00 -15.90 -6.75
N MET A 22 -1.92 -14.56 -6.86
CA MET A 22 -2.97 -13.67 -6.38
C MET A 22 -4.22 -13.80 -7.25
N SER A 23 -5.36 -13.95 -6.61
CA SER A 23 -6.64 -14.19 -7.27
C SER A 23 -7.69 -13.11 -6.97
N TYR A 24 -8.79 -13.13 -7.69
CA TYR A 24 -9.98 -12.33 -7.41
C TYR A 24 -10.51 -12.60 -6.01
N GLU A 25 -10.47 -13.86 -5.57
CA GLU A 25 -10.97 -14.30 -4.27
C GLU A 25 -10.15 -13.75 -3.10
N ASP A 26 -8.86 -13.45 -3.31
CA ASP A 26 -8.01 -12.84 -2.30
C ASP A 26 -8.14 -11.31 -2.29
N PHE A 27 -8.42 -10.74 -3.44
CA PHE A 27 -8.41 -9.29 -3.62
C PHE A 27 -9.81 -8.68 -3.46
N VAL A 28 -10.83 -9.26 -4.04
CA VAL A 28 -12.20 -8.74 -4.01
C VAL A 28 -13.07 -9.47 -2.99
N GLU A 29 -13.45 -10.71 -3.27
CA GLU A 29 -14.21 -11.56 -2.38
C GLU A 29 -14.11 -13.03 -2.81
N GLY A 30 -14.15 -13.96 -1.88
CA GLY A 30 -14.09 -15.38 -2.19
C GLY A 30 -14.70 -16.25 -1.11
N ILE A 31 -15.05 -17.47 -1.49
CA ILE A 31 -15.55 -18.49 -0.56
C ILE A 31 -14.37 -19.10 0.18
N LYS A 32 -14.33 -18.94 1.51
CA LYS A 32 -13.27 -19.51 2.36
C LYS A 32 -13.85 -20.47 3.39
N PRO A 33 -13.17 -21.60 3.67
CA PRO A 33 -13.61 -22.53 4.72
C PRO A 33 -13.36 -21.90 6.10
N GLU A 34 -14.35 -22.01 6.98
CA GLU A 34 -14.23 -21.70 8.41
C GLU A 34 -14.56 -22.94 9.22
N ILE A 35 -13.91 -23.08 10.37
CA ILE A 35 -14.21 -24.16 11.31
C ILE A 35 -15.11 -23.57 12.38
N GLU A 36 -16.35 -24.01 12.42
CA GLU A 36 -17.28 -23.73 13.52
C GLU A 36 -17.26 -24.89 14.50
N GLU A 37 -17.18 -24.57 15.78
CA GLU A 37 -17.28 -25.55 16.87
C GLU A 37 -18.64 -25.37 17.56
N ASP A 38 -19.48 -26.40 17.57
CA ASP A 38 -20.76 -26.38 18.22
C ASP A 38 -20.62 -26.49 19.74
N LYS A 39 -21.77 -26.41 20.45
CA LYS A 39 -21.84 -26.50 21.93
C LYS A 39 -21.33 -27.83 22.49
N ASP A 40 -21.26 -28.84 21.65
CA ASP A 40 -20.84 -30.21 22.00
C ASP A 40 -19.36 -30.47 21.60
N GLY A 41 -18.66 -29.45 21.10
CA GLY A 41 -17.23 -29.52 20.70
C GLY A 41 -17.01 -30.19 19.34
N VAL A 42 -18.06 -30.38 18.54
CA VAL A 42 -17.95 -30.92 17.18
C VAL A 42 -17.54 -29.81 16.22
N ARG A 43 -16.45 -30.05 15.50
CA ARG A 43 -15.90 -29.11 14.50
C ARG A 43 -16.50 -29.43 13.13
N THR A 44 -17.19 -28.45 12.57
CA THR A 44 -17.77 -28.52 11.23
C THR A 44 -17.12 -27.49 10.34
N VAL A 45 -16.82 -27.85 9.09
CA VAL A 45 -16.32 -26.89 8.09
C VAL A 45 -17.52 -26.23 7.44
N VAL A 46 -17.62 -24.92 7.60
CA VAL A 46 -18.63 -24.08 6.96
C VAL A 46 -17.93 -23.21 5.92
N TYR A 47 -18.57 -23.00 4.79
CA TYR A 47 -18.05 -22.13 3.75
C TYR A 47 -18.76 -20.80 3.80
N ASP A 48 -17.97 -19.72 3.93
CA ASP A 48 -18.50 -18.35 3.98
C ASP A 48 -17.80 -17.45 2.97
N VAL A 49 -18.53 -16.44 2.48
CA VAL A 49 -17.98 -15.44 1.56
C VAL A 49 -17.23 -14.40 2.37
N LYS A 50 -15.90 -14.35 2.19
CA LYS A 50 -15.03 -13.37 2.85
C LYS A 50 -14.68 -12.23 1.92
N ASP A 51 -14.67 -11.03 2.47
CA ASP A 51 -14.20 -9.85 1.77
C ASP A 51 -12.67 -9.94 1.58
N GLY A 52 -12.21 -9.69 0.37
CA GLY A 52 -10.79 -9.51 0.05
C GLY A 52 -10.29 -8.11 0.41
N ILE A 53 -9.01 -7.87 0.12
CA ILE A 53 -8.30 -6.64 0.49
C ILE A 53 -8.99 -5.40 -0.10
N PHE A 54 -9.31 -5.43 -1.39
CA PHE A 54 -9.91 -4.30 -2.11
C PHE A 54 -11.33 -3.99 -1.64
N LYS A 55 -12.17 -5.02 -1.49
CA LYS A 55 -13.53 -4.85 -0.98
C LYS A 55 -13.52 -4.30 0.45
N SER A 56 -12.61 -4.76 1.29
CA SER A 56 -12.48 -4.32 2.68
C SER A 56 -12.10 -2.84 2.79
N ILE A 57 -11.11 -2.37 2.01
CA ILE A 57 -10.73 -0.95 2.02
C ILE A 57 -11.81 -0.06 1.40
N CYS A 58 -12.50 -0.52 0.36
CA CYS A 58 -13.66 0.21 -0.20
C CYS A 58 -14.78 0.39 0.84
N LYS A 59 -15.12 -0.67 1.58
CA LYS A 59 -16.09 -0.58 2.68
C LYS A 59 -15.64 0.42 3.75
N SER A 60 -14.38 0.38 4.14
CA SER A 60 -13.79 1.31 5.13
C SER A 60 -13.82 2.75 4.63
N ALA A 61 -13.47 2.99 3.37
CA ALA A 61 -13.48 4.31 2.74
C ALA A 61 -14.90 4.87 2.57
N ALA A 62 -15.88 4.01 2.30
CA ALA A 62 -17.29 4.40 2.18
C ALA A 62 -17.93 4.72 3.54
N MET A 63 -17.33 4.28 4.66
CA MET A 63 -17.84 4.57 5.99
C MET A 63 -17.57 6.03 6.35
N PRO A 64 -18.58 6.83 6.64
CA PRO A 64 -18.38 8.18 7.16
C PRO A 64 -17.64 8.09 8.49
N SER A 65 -16.69 9.00 8.73
CA SER A 65 -15.93 9.09 9.98
C SER A 65 -16.82 9.21 11.22
N HIS A 66 -17.99 9.81 11.03
CA HIS A 66 -19.03 9.95 12.04
C HIS A 66 -20.40 9.70 11.41
N GLN A 67 -21.35 9.26 12.23
CA GLN A 67 -22.72 9.06 11.76
C GLN A 67 -23.48 10.39 11.83
N SER A 68 -24.34 10.63 10.82
CA SER A 68 -25.31 11.72 10.91
C SER A 68 -26.31 11.47 12.04
N PHE A 69 -26.90 12.55 12.57
CA PHE A 69 -27.93 12.45 13.59
C PHE A 69 -29.05 11.47 13.20
N ALA A 70 -29.53 11.56 11.96
CA ALA A 70 -30.61 10.69 11.47
C ALA A 70 -30.23 9.20 11.54
N LYS A 71 -29.01 8.81 11.15
CA LYS A 71 -28.53 7.41 11.22
C LYS A 71 -28.31 6.95 12.66
N ALA A 72 -27.69 7.78 13.50
CA ALA A 72 -27.45 7.47 14.90
C ALA A 72 -28.77 7.30 15.68
N TYR A 73 -29.72 8.21 15.43
CA TYR A 73 -31.04 8.13 16.03
C TYR A 73 -31.83 6.91 15.58
N SER A 74 -31.81 6.56 14.29
CA SER A 74 -32.45 5.35 13.78
C SER A 74 -31.90 4.07 14.39
N LYS A 75 -30.59 4.00 14.63
CA LYS A 75 -29.96 2.88 15.34
C LYS A 75 -30.41 2.82 16.80
N LEU A 76 -30.44 3.96 17.50
CA LEU A 76 -30.94 4.04 18.86
C LEU A 76 -32.38 3.49 18.94
N VAL A 77 -33.26 3.94 18.05
CA VAL A 77 -34.66 3.47 18.00
C VAL A 77 -34.75 1.97 17.74
N ALA A 78 -33.95 1.45 16.79
CA ALA A 78 -33.93 0.02 16.47
C ALA A 78 -33.39 -0.83 17.63
N ASP A 79 -32.39 -0.36 18.36
CA ASP A 79 -31.85 -1.05 19.53
C ASP A 79 -32.85 -1.04 20.70
N MET A 80 -33.51 0.12 20.94
CA MET A 80 -34.54 0.23 21.99
C MET A 80 -35.75 -0.63 21.69
N ALA A 81 -36.14 -0.77 20.42
CA ALA A 81 -37.28 -1.62 20.02
C ALA A 81 -37.03 -3.12 20.26
N LYS A 82 -35.75 -3.54 20.39
CA LYS A 82 -35.38 -4.93 20.72
C LYS A 82 -35.27 -5.22 22.23
N MET A 83 -35.34 -4.18 23.08
CA MET A 83 -35.20 -4.32 24.52
C MET A 83 -36.53 -4.84 25.13
N GLU A 84 -36.40 -5.70 26.12
CA GLU A 84 -37.54 -6.14 26.95
C GLU A 84 -38.09 -4.98 27.81
N GLU A 85 -39.38 -4.96 28.06
CA GLU A 85 -39.98 -3.94 28.93
C GLU A 85 -39.54 -4.08 30.40
N PRO A 86 -39.28 -2.95 31.09
CA PRO A 86 -39.42 -1.56 30.69
C PRO A 86 -38.17 -1.09 29.94
N ASN A 87 -38.21 -0.92 28.61
CA ASN A 87 -37.09 -0.55 27.73
C ASN A 87 -36.47 0.84 28.05
N LEU A 88 -35.91 0.96 29.25
CA LEU A 88 -35.32 2.17 29.81
C LEU A 88 -33.81 2.18 29.62
N ILE A 89 -33.28 3.23 29.00
CA ILE A 89 -31.84 3.52 28.96
C ILE A 89 -31.54 4.63 29.98
N ILE A 90 -30.66 4.32 30.94
CA ILE A 90 -30.24 5.25 31.97
C ILE A 90 -29.06 6.09 31.45
N LEU A 91 -29.19 7.40 31.52
CA LEU A 91 -28.24 8.39 31.04
C LEU A 91 -27.92 9.43 32.12
N LYS A 92 -26.86 10.22 31.89
CA LYS A 92 -26.47 11.31 32.76
C LYS A 92 -26.42 12.63 32.00
N THR A 93 -26.86 13.67 32.64
CA THR A 93 -26.64 15.04 32.17
C THR A 93 -25.17 15.45 32.34
N PRO A 94 -24.68 16.54 31.71
CA PRO A 94 -23.32 17.06 31.93
C PRO A 94 -23.03 17.41 33.40
N LYS A 95 -24.07 17.72 34.19
CA LYS A 95 -23.98 17.95 35.63
C LYS A 95 -24.13 16.66 36.45
N ASN A 96 -23.95 15.49 35.85
CA ASN A 96 -24.00 14.18 36.48
C ASN A 96 -25.37 13.79 37.10
N LYS A 97 -26.47 14.50 36.75
CA LYS A 97 -27.81 14.15 37.17
C LYS A 97 -28.33 13.00 36.31
N GLU A 98 -28.79 11.93 36.98
CA GLU A 98 -29.31 10.74 36.33
C GLU A 98 -30.73 10.96 35.79
N PHE A 99 -31.01 10.41 34.61
CA PHE A 99 -32.33 10.35 33.97
C PHE A 99 -32.42 9.10 33.10
N ALA A 100 -33.63 8.76 32.67
CA ALA A 100 -33.82 7.65 31.74
C ALA A 100 -34.62 8.08 30.53
N ILE A 101 -34.44 7.35 29.42
CA ILE A 101 -35.22 7.49 28.20
C ILE A 101 -35.88 6.16 27.84
N SER A 102 -37.11 6.23 27.32
CA SER A 102 -37.80 5.10 26.71
C SER A 102 -38.34 5.47 25.33
N LEU A 103 -38.56 4.48 24.47
CA LEU A 103 -39.16 4.70 23.16
C LEU A 103 -40.71 4.75 23.32
N ASN A 104 -41.33 5.78 22.75
CA ASN A 104 -42.79 5.85 22.64
C ASN A 104 -43.30 5.31 21.29
N SER A 105 -44.60 5.11 21.17
CA SER A 105 -45.26 4.57 19.97
C SER A 105 -45.07 5.42 18.71
N GLN A 106 -44.65 6.69 18.83
CA GLN A 106 -44.38 7.60 17.73
C GLN A 106 -42.90 7.64 17.32
N GLY A 107 -42.04 6.79 17.90
CA GLY A 107 -40.60 6.76 17.64
C GLY A 107 -39.83 7.92 18.28
N ASN A 108 -40.39 8.63 19.24
CA ASN A 108 -39.78 9.69 20.04
C ASN A 108 -39.31 9.15 21.40
N LEU A 109 -38.42 9.90 22.06
CA LEU A 109 -37.87 9.50 23.37
C LEU A 109 -38.73 10.12 24.49
N SER A 110 -39.35 9.31 25.32
CA SER A 110 -39.95 9.73 26.59
C SER A 110 -38.84 9.96 27.62
N LEU A 111 -38.85 11.10 28.28
CA LEU A 111 -37.92 11.47 29.35
C LEU A 111 -38.50 11.04 30.70
N HIS A 112 -37.70 10.34 31.50
CA HIS A 112 -38.04 9.89 32.85
C HIS A 112 -37.01 10.44 33.85
N THR A 113 -37.48 10.97 34.97
CA THR A 113 -36.62 11.55 36.03
C THR A 113 -37.07 11.10 37.41
N GLY A 114 -36.25 11.40 38.44
CA GLY A 114 -36.55 10.99 39.83
C GLY A 114 -36.18 9.55 40.11
N GLU A 115 -36.22 9.17 41.38
CA GLU A 115 -35.91 7.78 41.82
C GLU A 115 -36.88 6.74 41.24
N LYS A 116 -38.14 7.11 41.09
CA LYS A 116 -39.21 6.24 40.52
C LYS A 116 -39.25 6.26 39.00
N LYS A 117 -38.33 6.98 38.32
CA LYS A 117 -38.28 7.14 36.85
C LYS A 117 -39.65 7.54 36.26
N GLU A 118 -40.30 8.55 36.85
CA GLU A 118 -41.59 9.03 36.39
C GLU A 118 -41.45 9.82 35.07
N LYS A 119 -42.39 9.66 34.16
CA LYS A 119 -42.37 10.35 32.88
C LYS A 119 -42.59 11.86 33.04
N GLN A 120 -41.64 12.66 32.58
CA GLN A 120 -41.70 14.14 32.66
C GLN A 120 -42.07 14.79 31.35
N GLY A 121 -41.82 14.13 30.21
CA GLY A 121 -42.09 14.70 28.91
C GLY A 121 -41.56 13.85 27.75
N VAL A 122 -41.49 14.47 26.57
CA VAL A 122 -41.03 13.81 25.34
C VAL A 122 -39.97 14.65 24.67
N LEU A 123 -38.82 14.02 24.39
CA LEU A 123 -37.77 14.57 23.56
C LEU A 123 -38.02 14.11 22.12
N THR A 124 -38.63 14.97 21.31
CA THR A 124 -38.91 14.63 19.91
C THR A 124 -37.63 14.64 19.10
N LYS A 125 -37.57 13.78 18.06
CA LYS A 125 -36.43 13.72 17.15
C LYS A 125 -36.08 15.10 16.59
N GLU A 126 -37.08 15.87 16.15
CA GLU A 126 -36.89 17.21 15.59
C GLU A 126 -36.29 18.18 16.62
N LYS A 127 -36.77 18.18 17.86
CA LYS A 127 -36.23 19.05 18.93
C LYS A 127 -34.79 18.67 19.29
N LEU A 128 -34.49 17.37 19.32
CA LEU A 128 -33.09 16.89 19.52
C LEU A 128 -32.17 17.38 18.40
N GLU A 129 -32.63 17.29 17.15
CA GLU A 129 -31.85 17.73 15.99
C GLU A 129 -31.61 19.25 15.99
N ARG A 130 -32.64 20.03 16.26
CA ARG A 130 -32.54 21.49 16.37
C ARG A 130 -31.61 21.91 17.51
N GLN A 131 -31.75 21.35 18.69
CA GLN A 131 -30.84 21.59 19.83
C GLN A 131 -29.39 21.24 19.50
N LEU A 132 -29.17 20.14 18.80
CA LEU A 132 -27.84 19.76 18.34
C LEU A 132 -27.26 20.74 17.31
N ASN A 133 -28.10 21.37 16.50
CA ASN A 133 -27.71 22.43 15.57
C ASN A 133 -27.46 23.79 16.23
N GLY A 134 -27.65 23.89 17.53
CA GLY A 134 -27.39 25.11 18.32
C GLY A 134 -28.62 26.05 18.41
N GLU A 135 -29.81 25.58 18.02
CA GLU A 135 -31.05 26.30 18.21
C GLU A 135 -31.57 26.04 19.64
N GLU A 136 -31.93 27.08 20.38
CA GLU A 136 -32.61 26.91 21.67
C GLU A 136 -34.06 26.45 21.43
N VAL A 137 -34.35 25.21 21.84
CA VAL A 137 -35.65 24.59 21.58
C VAL A 137 -36.53 24.51 22.82
N PHE A 138 -35.93 24.53 24.05
CA PHE A 138 -36.69 24.39 25.28
C PHE A 138 -35.92 24.89 26.50
N ASP A 139 -36.48 25.85 27.21
CA ASP A 139 -35.90 26.36 28.45
C ASP A 139 -35.91 25.27 29.55
N GLY A 140 -34.74 25.00 30.17
CA GLY A 140 -34.60 24.08 31.30
C GLY A 140 -34.29 22.62 30.99
N TRP A 141 -34.33 22.17 29.71
CA TRP A 141 -34.12 20.79 29.34
C TRP A 141 -32.79 20.51 28.60
N GLN A 142 -31.97 21.54 28.39
CA GLN A 142 -30.69 21.45 27.64
C GLN A 142 -29.79 20.36 28.19
N GLY A 143 -29.78 20.12 29.51
CA GLY A 143 -28.99 19.07 30.13
C GLY A 143 -29.38 17.64 29.70
N TYR A 144 -30.66 17.40 29.49
CA TYR A 144 -31.15 16.10 29.03
C TYR A 144 -30.88 15.89 27.55
N PHE A 145 -31.06 16.92 26.73
CA PHE A 145 -30.67 16.88 25.33
C PHE A 145 -29.18 16.61 25.16
N SER A 146 -28.33 17.30 25.95
CA SER A 146 -26.88 17.07 25.97
C SER A 146 -26.53 15.65 26.40
N GLY A 147 -27.23 15.08 27.38
CA GLY A 147 -27.06 13.70 27.82
C GLY A 147 -27.37 12.69 26.73
N VAL A 148 -28.49 12.89 25.97
CA VAL A 148 -28.81 12.06 24.80
C VAL A 148 -27.80 12.22 23.69
N ALA A 149 -27.38 13.46 23.39
CA ALA A 149 -26.35 13.74 22.39
C ALA A 149 -25.03 13.03 22.70
N ASN A 150 -24.59 13.08 23.97
CA ASN A 150 -23.39 12.40 24.42
C ASN A 150 -23.51 10.87 24.27
N TYR A 151 -24.66 10.31 24.57
CA TYR A 151 -24.92 8.88 24.36
C TYR A 151 -24.88 8.50 22.88
N LEU A 152 -25.48 9.31 21.99
CA LEU A 152 -25.41 9.10 20.54
C LEU A 152 -23.98 9.17 20.04
N THR A 153 -23.18 10.11 20.54
CA THR A 153 -21.75 10.22 20.21
C THR A 153 -20.97 8.99 20.66
N THR A 154 -21.16 8.56 21.91
CA THR A 154 -20.35 7.50 22.50
C THR A 154 -20.72 6.11 21.95
N LYS A 155 -22.01 5.81 21.81
CA LYS A 155 -22.49 4.49 21.41
C LYS A 155 -22.65 4.32 19.91
N TYR A 156 -23.05 5.38 19.20
CA TYR A 156 -23.36 5.31 17.77
C TYR A 156 -22.44 6.17 16.92
N ASN A 157 -21.34 6.66 17.47
CA ASN A 157 -20.34 7.48 16.77
C ASN A 157 -20.96 8.70 16.04
N PHE A 158 -21.95 9.34 16.68
CA PHE A 158 -22.53 10.56 16.16
C PHE A 158 -21.58 11.73 16.32
N SER A 159 -21.45 12.58 15.32
CA SER A 159 -20.83 13.91 15.44
C SER A 159 -21.68 14.97 14.78
N LYS A 160 -21.66 16.18 15.37
CA LYS A 160 -22.29 17.38 14.83
C LYS A 160 -21.58 17.90 13.58
N ASP A 161 -20.26 17.66 13.50
CA ASP A 161 -19.46 18.05 12.36
C ASP A 161 -19.87 17.22 11.13
N LYS A 162 -19.90 17.87 9.97
CA LYS A 162 -20.09 17.14 8.72
C LYS A 162 -19.05 16.04 8.67
N SER A 163 -19.48 14.79 8.46
CA SER A 163 -18.57 13.67 8.39
C SER A 163 -17.54 13.95 7.30
N GLU A 164 -16.31 14.26 7.71
CA GLU A 164 -15.21 14.33 6.76
C GLU A 164 -15.00 12.94 6.17
N ILE A 165 -15.18 12.85 4.87
CA ILE A 165 -14.81 11.65 4.13
C ILE A 165 -13.29 11.62 4.13
N LYS A 166 -12.71 10.74 4.97
CA LYS A 166 -11.26 10.62 5.08
C LYS A 166 -10.69 9.90 3.87
N PRO A 167 -9.57 10.38 3.31
CA PRO A 167 -8.90 9.69 2.22
C PRO A 167 -8.38 8.32 2.69
N HIS A 168 -8.50 7.32 1.84
CA HIS A 168 -7.94 5.99 1.99
C HIS A 168 -6.99 5.71 0.84
N VAL A 169 -5.95 4.95 1.09
CA VAL A 169 -4.92 4.63 0.09
C VAL A 169 -4.67 3.12 0.07
N LEU A 170 -4.83 2.52 -1.07
CA LEU A 170 -4.38 1.15 -1.35
C LEU A 170 -3.05 1.22 -2.10
N ILE A 171 -2.00 0.69 -1.51
CA ILE A 171 -0.69 0.56 -2.13
C ILE A 171 -0.54 -0.88 -2.62
N ILE A 172 -0.33 -1.04 -3.90
CA ILE A 172 -0.11 -2.33 -4.56
C ILE A 172 1.33 -2.35 -5.06
N ASP A 173 2.18 -3.05 -4.37
CA ASP A 173 3.56 -3.24 -4.78
C ASP A 173 3.65 -4.35 -5.84
N GLU A 174 4.54 -4.17 -6.82
CA GLU A 174 4.73 -5.10 -7.95
C GLU A 174 3.42 -5.41 -8.69
N ILE A 175 2.63 -4.37 -9.01
CA ILE A 175 1.28 -4.53 -9.59
C ILE A 175 1.29 -5.37 -10.88
N ASN A 176 2.37 -5.34 -11.64
CA ASN A 176 2.54 -6.09 -12.88
C ASN A 176 2.94 -7.57 -12.68
N ARG A 177 3.30 -8.03 -11.46
CA ARG A 177 3.62 -9.45 -11.18
C ARG A 177 2.39 -10.36 -11.09
N GLY A 178 1.19 -9.80 -10.95
CA GLY A 178 -0.06 -10.54 -10.97
C GLY A 178 -0.83 -10.33 -12.27
N ASN A 179 -1.73 -11.23 -12.61
CA ASN A 179 -2.69 -11.00 -13.70
C ASN A 179 -3.74 -9.98 -13.23
N VAL A 180 -3.43 -8.68 -13.40
CA VAL A 180 -4.23 -7.58 -12.85
C VAL A 180 -5.65 -7.60 -13.38
N SER A 181 -5.86 -7.95 -14.66
CA SER A 181 -7.19 -8.04 -15.26
C SER A 181 -8.03 -9.15 -14.61
N ALA A 182 -7.44 -10.30 -14.28
CA ALA A 182 -8.12 -11.37 -13.57
C ALA A 182 -8.37 -11.03 -12.09
N ILE A 183 -7.41 -10.35 -11.44
CA ILE A 183 -7.49 -9.97 -10.01
C ILE A 183 -8.58 -8.93 -9.77
N PHE A 184 -8.69 -7.90 -10.63
CA PHE A 184 -9.76 -6.89 -10.54
C PHE A 184 -11.08 -7.37 -11.13
N GLY A 185 -11.03 -8.27 -12.12
CA GLY A 185 -12.22 -8.74 -12.84
C GLY A 185 -13.04 -7.58 -13.41
N GLU A 186 -14.35 -7.65 -13.23
CA GLU A 186 -15.31 -6.64 -13.69
C GLU A 186 -15.13 -5.28 -12.98
N LEU A 187 -14.49 -5.25 -11.81
CA LEU A 187 -14.29 -4.03 -11.03
C LEU A 187 -13.25 -3.08 -11.65
N ILE A 188 -12.51 -3.53 -12.65
CA ILE A 188 -11.53 -2.72 -13.36
C ILE A 188 -12.14 -1.43 -13.93
N THR A 189 -13.42 -1.46 -14.30
CA THR A 189 -14.14 -0.28 -14.79
C THR A 189 -14.46 0.71 -13.67
N LEU A 190 -14.70 0.23 -12.45
CA LEU A 190 -15.08 1.06 -11.31
C LEU A 190 -13.92 1.89 -10.73
N ILE A 191 -12.66 1.58 -11.09
CA ILE A 191 -11.52 2.37 -10.61
C ILE A 191 -11.37 3.71 -11.35
N GLU A 192 -12.01 3.88 -12.51
CA GLU A 192 -12.06 5.16 -13.24
C GLU A 192 -12.75 6.24 -12.40
N GLU A 193 -12.22 7.46 -12.37
CA GLU A 193 -12.76 8.55 -11.54
C GLU A 193 -14.22 8.85 -11.87
N SER A 194 -14.60 8.84 -13.16
CA SER A 194 -15.99 9.13 -13.59
C SER A 194 -16.98 8.05 -13.17
N LYS A 195 -16.52 6.83 -12.86
CA LYS A 195 -17.36 5.67 -12.51
C LYS A 195 -17.48 5.44 -11.02
N ARG A 196 -16.74 6.19 -10.21
CA ARG A 196 -16.73 6.06 -8.74
C ARG A 196 -18.01 6.56 -8.11
N ALA A 197 -18.29 6.11 -6.88
CA ALA A 197 -19.45 6.53 -6.12
C ALA A 197 -19.51 8.06 -5.99
N GLY A 198 -20.67 8.64 -6.36
CA GLY A 198 -20.90 10.09 -6.33
C GLY A 198 -20.41 10.86 -7.55
N ALA A 199 -19.76 10.23 -8.52
CA ALA A 199 -19.39 10.84 -9.79
C ALA A 199 -20.58 10.94 -10.76
N SER A 200 -20.43 11.72 -11.85
CA SER A 200 -21.51 11.95 -12.82
C SER A 200 -21.97 10.70 -13.58
N GLU A 201 -21.06 9.74 -13.75
CA GLU A 201 -21.30 8.46 -14.42
C GLU A 201 -21.09 7.27 -13.47
N ALA A 202 -21.38 7.48 -12.17
CA ALA A 202 -21.18 6.47 -11.16
C ALA A 202 -21.83 5.13 -11.55
N LEU A 203 -21.07 4.06 -11.41
CA LEU A 203 -21.53 2.69 -11.69
C LEU A 203 -21.52 1.86 -10.41
N GLU A 204 -22.47 0.96 -10.35
CA GLU A 204 -22.59 -0.05 -9.31
C GLU A 204 -22.72 -1.42 -9.96
N LEU A 205 -21.91 -2.39 -9.53
CA LEU A 205 -21.94 -3.76 -10.02
C LEU A 205 -22.41 -4.71 -8.92
N THR A 206 -22.92 -5.86 -9.33
CA THR A 206 -23.30 -6.93 -8.38
C THR A 206 -22.16 -7.95 -8.33
N LEU A 207 -21.60 -8.15 -7.15
CA LEU A 207 -20.50 -9.10 -6.95
C LEU A 207 -20.93 -10.56 -7.16
N PRO A 208 -20.05 -11.42 -7.68
CA PRO A 208 -20.43 -12.79 -8.09
C PRO A 208 -20.73 -13.72 -6.92
N TYR A 209 -20.06 -13.61 -5.78
CA TYR A 209 -20.23 -14.51 -4.63
C TYR A 209 -21.26 -13.99 -3.64
N SER A 210 -21.05 -12.81 -3.08
CA SER A 210 -21.94 -12.22 -2.06
C SER A 210 -23.27 -11.73 -2.62
N LYS A 211 -23.35 -11.45 -3.92
CA LYS A 211 -24.46 -10.74 -4.59
C LYS A 211 -24.68 -9.32 -4.07
N ASP A 212 -23.72 -8.78 -3.31
CA ASP A 212 -23.75 -7.41 -2.84
C ASP A 212 -23.65 -6.43 -4.01
N LYS A 213 -24.30 -5.28 -3.88
CA LYS A 213 -24.05 -4.11 -4.73
C LYS A 213 -22.74 -3.47 -4.31
N PHE A 214 -21.89 -3.20 -5.28
CA PHE A 214 -20.55 -2.70 -5.05
C PHE A 214 -20.21 -1.52 -5.95
N SER A 215 -19.60 -0.50 -5.36
CA SER A 215 -19.03 0.66 -6.03
C SER A 215 -17.72 1.05 -5.36
N VAL A 216 -16.82 1.70 -6.10
CA VAL A 216 -15.55 2.22 -5.56
C VAL A 216 -15.77 3.63 -5.04
N PRO A 217 -15.43 3.93 -3.77
CA PRO A 217 -15.56 5.26 -3.20
C PRO A 217 -14.61 6.28 -3.88
N SER A 218 -15.07 7.53 -4.01
CA SER A 218 -14.27 8.62 -4.61
C SER A 218 -13.04 9.03 -3.79
N ASN A 219 -13.05 8.76 -2.48
CA ASN A 219 -11.96 9.05 -1.53
C ASN A 219 -10.95 7.90 -1.38
N LEU A 220 -11.02 6.87 -2.22
CA LEU A 220 -10.02 5.80 -2.29
C LEU A 220 -9.01 6.11 -3.40
N TYR A 221 -7.74 6.19 -3.03
CA TYR A 221 -6.61 6.34 -3.95
C TYR A 221 -5.90 4.99 -4.09
N ILE A 222 -5.50 4.66 -5.32
CA ILE A 222 -4.78 3.42 -5.61
C ILE A 222 -3.40 3.82 -6.16
N ILE A 223 -2.35 3.34 -5.52
CA ILE A 223 -0.95 3.56 -5.93
C ILE A 223 -0.38 2.18 -6.26
N GLY A 224 0.03 2.00 -7.51
CA GLY A 224 0.75 0.80 -7.94
C GLY A 224 2.21 1.11 -8.15
N THR A 225 3.12 0.24 -7.68
CA THR A 225 4.52 0.27 -8.09
C THR A 225 4.81 -0.87 -9.05
N MET A 226 5.70 -0.65 -9.99
CA MET A 226 6.16 -1.69 -10.91
C MET A 226 7.63 -1.49 -11.26
N ASN A 227 8.33 -2.60 -11.48
CA ASN A 227 9.65 -2.59 -12.03
C ASN A 227 9.56 -2.91 -13.53
N THR A 228 9.92 -1.94 -14.39
CA THR A 228 9.87 -2.06 -15.86
C THR A 228 11.08 -2.82 -16.41
N ALA A 229 12.20 -2.85 -15.68
CA ALA A 229 13.40 -3.59 -16.06
C ALA A 229 13.23 -5.13 -15.97
N ASP A 230 12.26 -5.62 -15.19
CA ASP A 230 12.02 -7.06 -15.03
C ASP A 230 11.28 -7.65 -16.23
N ARG A 231 12.03 -8.24 -17.15
CA ARG A 231 11.50 -8.90 -18.35
C ARG A 231 10.70 -10.17 -18.08
N SER A 232 10.72 -10.70 -16.87
CA SER A 232 9.94 -11.87 -16.47
C SER A 232 8.49 -11.55 -16.18
N VAL A 233 8.11 -10.28 -16.21
CA VAL A 233 6.80 -9.77 -15.84
C VAL A 233 6.05 -9.28 -17.07
N GLU A 234 4.76 -9.61 -17.16
CA GLU A 234 3.92 -9.18 -18.27
C GLU A 234 3.74 -7.65 -18.26
N ALA A 235 3.72 -7.06 -19.45
CA ALA A 235 3.37 -5.66 -19.58
C ALA A 235 1.91 -5.45 -19.13
N LEU A 236 1.66 -4.36 -18.41
CA LEU A 236 0.30 -3.99 -18.01
C LEU A 236 -0.62 -3.91 -19.23
N ASP A 237 -1.77 -4.56 -19.12
CA ASP A 237 -2.83 -4.52 -20.12
C ASP A 237 -3.22 -3.07 -20.48
N THR A 238 -3.50 -2.83 -21.75
CA THR A 238 -3.91 -1.53 -22.29
C THR A 238 -5.14 -0.96 -21.57
N ALA A 239 -6.04 -1.83 -21.09
CA ALA A 239 -7.22 -1.42 -20.32
C ALA A 239 -6.83 -0.76 -18.99
N LEU A 240 -5.82 -1.29 -18.31
CA LEU A 240 -5.28 -0.71 -17.08
C LEU A 240 -4.48 0.57 -17.33
N ARG A 241 -3.67 0.58 -18.40
CA ARG A 241 -2.88 1.77 -18.73
C ARG A 241 -3.72 3.04 -18.90
N ARG A 242 -4.96 2.91 -19.34
CA ARG A 242 -5.88 4.06 -19.49
C ARG A 242 -6.48 4.56 -18.18
N ARG A 243 -6.40 3.75 -17.10
CA ARG A 243 -7.03 4.02 -15.80
C ARG A 243 -6.08 4.54 -14.75
N PHE A 244 -4.78 4.47 -15.02
CA PHE A 244 -3.74 4.99 -14.14
C PHE A 244 -2.96 6.10 -14.81
N ALA A 245 -2.58 7.10 -14.01
CA ALA A 245 -1.52 8.03 -14.39
C ALA A 245 -0.17 7.35 -14.08
N PHE A 246 0.76 7.44 -15.02
CA PHE A 246 2.09 6.87 -14.86
C PHE A 246 3.08 7.97 -14.54
N GLU A 247 3.86 7.75 -13.50
CA GLU A 247 4.97 8.60 -13.11
C GLU A 247 6.23 7.75 -13.07
N GLU A 248 7.20 8.12 -13.87
CA GLU A 248 8.48 7.43 -13.93
C GLU A 248 9.39 7.91 -12.80
N MET A 249 9.90 6.96 -12.01
CA MET A 249 10.77 7.23 -10.88
C MET A 249 12.21 6.96 -11.23
N MET A 250 12.85 7.90 -11.91
CA MET A 250 14.25 7.79 -12.29
C MET A 250 15.19 7.88 -11.08
N PRO A 251 16.38 7.26 -11.14
CA PRO A 251 17.40 7.44 -10.12
C PRO A 251 17.78 8.92 -9.95
N GLU A 252 17.89 9.36 -8.71
CA GLU A 252 18.32 10.71 -8.34
C GLU A 252 19.65 10.64 -7.55
N PRO A 253 20.83 10.54 -8.23
CA PRO A 253 22.12 10.37 -7.55
C PRO A 253 22.41 11.44 -6.50
N MET A 254 21.95 12.68 -6.71
CA MET A 254 22.16 13.77 -5.76
C MET A 254 21.52 13.53 -4.38
N LYS A 255 20.53 12.67 -4.26
CA LYS A 255 19.96 12.29 -2.97
C LYS A 255 20.97 11.57 -2.07
N ILE A 256 22.00 10.96 -2.62
CA ILE A 256 23.08 10.36 -1.84
C ILE A 256 23.81 11.43 -1.03
N ALA A 257 24.01 12.63 -1.60
CA ALA A 257 24.66 13.74 -0.93
C ALA A 257 23.71 14.50 0.03
N THR A 258 22.41 14.62 -0.31
CA THR A 258 21.48 15.46 0.45
C THR A 258 20.70 14.71 1.52
N GLU A 259 20.43 13.42 1.32
CA GLU A 259 19.61 12.59 2.19
C GLU A 259 20.35 11.35 2.73
N GLY A 260 21.58 11.11 2.23
CA GLY A 260 22.37 9.93 2.57
C GLY A 260 23.02 9.98 3.96
N ALA A 261 23.58 8.84 4.37
CA ALA A 261 24.24 8.70 5.65
C ALA A 261 25.62 9.39 5.72
N LEU A 262 26.27 9.62 4.57
CA LEU A 262 27.54 10.32 4.46
C LEU A 262 27.33 11.83 4.30
N VAL A 263 28.17 12.62 4.95
CA VAL A 263 28.21 14.07 4.73
C VAL A 263 28.59 14.32 3.27
N ASP A 264 27.77 15.09 2.56
CA ASP A 264 27.94 15.42 1.13
C ASP A 264 28.09 14.20 0.20
N GLY A 265 27.77 12.99 0.66
CA GLY A 265 27.90 11.75 -0.11
C GLY A 265 29.34 11.37 -0.46
N ILE A 266 30.34 11.88 0.28
CA ILE A 266 31.75 11.69 -0.02
C ILE A 266 32.39 10.69 0.95
N ILE A 267 33.15 9.74 0.42
CA ILE A 267 33.92 8.77 1.20
C ILE A 267 35.30 8.56 0.58
N GLY A 268 36.39 8.70 1.38
CA GLY A 268 37.75 8.58 0.87
C GLY A 268 38.09 9.52 -0.29
N GLY A 269 37.44 10.67 -0.37
CA GLY A 269 37.60 11.63 -1.48
C GLY A 269 36.77 11.30 -2.72
N ILE A 270 35.97 10.24 -2.71
CA ILE A 270 35.10 9.83 -3.81
C ILE A 270 33.68 10.32 -3.58
N ASP A 271 33.12 11.00 -4.55
CA ASP A 271 31.71 11.43 -4.61
C ASP A 271 30.85 10.28 -5.17
N LEU A 272 30.04 9.67 -4.30
CA LEU A 272 29.20 8.53 -4.66
C LEU A 272 28.07 8.90 -5.63
N ALA A 273 27.61 10.13 -5.62
CA ALA A 273 26.62 10.59 -6.59
C ALA A 273 27.22 10.58 -8.01
N LYS A 274 28.47 11.04 -8.19
CA LYS A 274 29.17 10.96 -9.46
C LYS A 274 29.46 9.53 -9.89
N VAL A 275 29.82 8.65 -8.96
CA VAL A 275 30.01 7.22 -9.23
C VAL A 275 28.71 6.62 -9.78
N LEU A 276 27.58 6.82 -9.13
CA LEU A 276 26.30 6.29 -9.58
C LEU A 276 25.89 6.87 -10.94
N THR A 277 26.07 8.18 -11.13
CA THR A 277 25.80 8.84 -12.42
C THR A 277 26.61 8.19 -13.54
N LYS A 278 27.92 7.99 -13.33
CA LYS A 278 28.80 7.38 -14.34
C LYS A 278 28.42 5.93 -14.66
N ILE A 279 28.06 5.14 -13.66
CA ILE A 279 27.55 3.77 -13.84
C ILE A 279 26.28 3.80 -14.68
N ASN A 280 25.32 4.64 -14.33
CA ASN A 280 24.04 4.73 -15.02
C ASN A 280 24.15 5.23 -16.46
N GLU A 281 25.01 6.23 -16.75
CA GLU A 281 25.32 6.66 -18.11
C GLU A 281 25.81 5.49 -18.98
N ARG A 282 26.69 4.63 -18.43
CA ARG A 282 27.22 3.47 -19.16
C ARG A 282 26.19 2.36 -19.33
N ILE A 283 25.33 2.14 -18.33
CA ILE A 283 24.22 1.17 -18.42
C ILE A 283 23.24 1.60 -19.49
N GLU A 284 22.84 2.87 -19.50
CA GLU A 284 21.89 3.39 -20.50
C GLU A 284 22.38 3.22 -21.93
N VAL A 285 23.69 3.42 -22.18
CA VAL A 285 24.29 3.21 -23.50
C VAL A 285 24.34 1.72 -23.89
N LEU A 286 24.58 0.83 -22.94
CA LEU A 286 24.73 -0.63 -23.20
C LEU A 286 23.42 -1.41 -23.18
N LEU A 287 22.39 -0.88 -22.53
CA LEU A 287 21.04 -1.44 -22.39
C LEU A 287 19.98 -0.39 -22.70
N ASP A 288 19.45 0.25 -21.68
CA ASP A 288 18.42 1.29 -21.74
C ASP A 288 18.30 2.02 -20.39
N ALA A 289 17.39 3.00 -20.32
CA ALA A 289 17.16 3.80 -19.12
C ALA A 289 16.47 3.01 -17.99
N ASP A 290 15.67 2.00 -18.32
CA ASP A 290 14.94 1.19 -17.33
C ASP A 290 15.89 0.37 -16.42
N HIS A 291 17.10 0.05 -16.91
CA HIS A 291 18.11 -0.71 -16.17
C HIS A 291 19.03 0.16 -15.30
N GLN A 292 18.81 1.47 -15.20
CA GLN A 292 19.59 2.33 -14.33
C GLN A 292 19.49 1.91 -12.86
N ILE A 293 20.61 1.97 -12.14
CA ILE A 293 20.67 1.58 -10.71
C ILE A 293 20.15 2.73 -9.85
N GLY A 294 19.22 2.41 -8.94
CA GLY A 294 18.63 3.35 -7.99
C GLY A 294 19.65 3.87 -6.95
N HIS A 295 19.48 5.12 -6.53
CA HIS A 295 20.32 5.74 -5.48
C HIS A 295 20.17 5.06 -4.11
N SER A 296 19.10 4.27 -3.90
CA SER A 296 18.82 3.53 -2.67
C SER A 296 19.94 2.55 -2.28
N TYR A 297 20.71 2.06 -3.24
CA TYR A 297 21.85 1.18 -2.97
C TYR A 297 23.01 1.85 -2.26
N LEU A 298 23.17 3.17 -2.43
CA LEU A 298 24.29 3.94 -1.89
C LEU A 298 23.88 4.93 -0.79
N ILE A 299 22.61 5.26 -0.65
CA ILE A 299 22.10 6.27 0.30
C ILE A 299 22.38 5.93 1.77
N ASN A 300 22.37 4.66 2.12
CA ASN A 300 22.61 4.17 3.49
C ASN A 300 24.07 3.80 3.76
N VAL A 301 24.97 4.01 2.82
CA VAL A 301 26.41 3.78 3.00
C VAL A 301 26.94 4.81 3.98
N ALA A 302 27.51 4.35 5.11
CA ALA A 302 28.06 5.21 6.15
C ALA A 302 29.59 5.11 6.27
N ASP A 303 30.18 4.04 5.75
CA ASP A 303 31.61 3.74 5.86
C ASP A 303 32.11 2.89 4.69
N LEU A 304 33.43 2.63 4.65
CA LEU A 304 34.06 1.79 3.61
C LEU A 304 33.52 0.36 3.59
N SER A 305 33.16 -0.19 4.74
CA SER A 305 32.61 -1.56 4.82
C SER A 305 31.23 -1.62 4.17
N GLY A 306 30.37 -0.63 4.46
CA GLY A 306 29.08 -0.48 3.82
C GLY A 306 29.19 -0.29 2.30
N LEU A 307 30.17 0.50 1.84
CA LEU A 307 30.44 0.69 0.42
C LEU A 307 30.87 -0.61 -0.28
N VAL A 308 31.80 -1.34 0.31
CA VAL A 308 32.24 -2.66 -0.18
C VAL A 308 31.07 -3.64 -0.25
N ASN A 309 30.22 -3.66 0.78
CA ASN A 309 29.02 -4.48 0.81
C ASN A 309 28.02 -4.12 -0.30
N ALA A 310 27.78 -2.81 -0.54
CA ALA A 310 26.90 -2.33 -1.60
C ALA A 310 27.40 -2.79 -2.98
N PHE A 311 28.69 -2.73 -3.24
CA PHE A 311 29.23 -3.19 -4.51
C PHE A 311 29.25 -4.72 -4.66
N ASN A 312 29.79 -5.46 -3.68
CA ASN A 312 29.94 -6.91 -3.81
C ASN A 312 28.61 -7.67 -3.75
N ASN A 313 27.67 -7.23 -2.92
CA ASN A 313 26.46 -7.98 -2.63
C ASN A 313 25.19 -7.40 -3.29
N CYS A 314 25.27 -6.19 -3.84
CA CYS A 314 24.11 -5.58 -4.50
C CYS A 314 24.42 -5.18 -5.95
N ILE A 315 25.34 -4.24 -6.19
CA ILE A 315 25.57 -3.64 -7.52
C ILE A 315 26.17 -4.65 -8.49
N ILE A 316 27.25 -5.34 -8.12
CA ILE A 316 27.90 -6.33 -9.00
C ILE A 316 26.96 -7.52 -9.31
N PRO A 317 26.25 -8.12 -8.35
CA PRO A 317 25.26 -9.15 -8.65
C PRO A 317 24.15 -8.66 -9.59
N LEU A 318 23.63 -7.45 -9.40
CA LEU A 318 22.62 -6.85 -10.27
C LEU A 318 23.14 -6.68 -11.71
N LEU A 319 24.37 -6.19 -11.87
CA LEU A 319 25.00 -6.08 -13.20
C LEU A 319 25.21 -7.46 -13.86
N LYS A 320 25.53 -8.51 -13.08
CA LYS A 320 25.61 -9.89 -13.60
C LYS A 320 24.26 -10.36 -14.13
N GLU A 321 23.17 -10.01 -13.47
CA GLU A 321 21.81 -10.32 -13.91
C GLU A 321 21.47 -9.55 -15.19
N TYR A 322 21.69 -8.27 -15.23
CA TYR A 322 21.42 -7.40 -16.38
C TYR A 322 22.17 -7.83 -17.65
N PHE A 323 23.42 -8.20 -17.51
CA PHE A 323 24.29 -8.59 -18.62
C PHE A 323 24.43 -10.12 -18.81
N TYR A 324 23.57 -10.92 -18.17
CA TYR A 324 23.58 -12.39 -18.33
C TYR A 324 24.96 -13.01 -18.06
N HIS A 325 25.70 -12.54 -17.03
CA HIS A 325 27.08 -12.92 -16.70
C HIS A 325 28.10 -12.61 -17.79
N ASP A 326 27.84 -11.63 -18.65
CA ASP A 326 28.85 -11.12 -19.60
C ASP A 326 29.81 -10.19 -18.87
N ASP A 327 30.92 -10.76 -18.38
CA ASP A 327 31.94 -10.02 -17.61
C ASP A 327 32.61 -8.90 -18.45
N GLU A 328 32.58 -8.96 -19.78
CA GLU A 328 33.12 -7.92 -20.67
C GLU A 328 32.24 -6.65 -20.59
N LYS A 329 30.95 -6.79 -20.67
CA LYS A 329 30.03 -5.66 -20.52
C LYS A 329 30.06 -5.08 -19.10
N ILE A 330 30.18 -5.94 -18.08
CA ILE A 330 30.34 -5.47 -16.69
C ILE A 330 31.64 -4.70 -16.53
N ALA A 331 32.72 -5.13 -17.21
CA ALA A 331 33.98 -4.41 -17.25
C ALA A 331 33.85 -3.02 -17.91
N LEU A 332 33.06 -2.90 -18.96
CA LEU A 332 32.75 -1.61 -19.59
C LEU A 332 32.00 -0.66 -18.68
N VAL A 333 31.09 -1.19 -17.83
CA VAL A 333 30.34 -0.39 -16.84
C VAL A 333 31.24 0.05 -15.69
N LEU A 334 31.98 -0.87 -15.07
CA LEU A 334 32.72 -0.64 -13.82
C LEU A 334 34.17 -0.16 -14.03
N GLY A 335 34.78 -0.45 -15.18
CA GLY A 335 36.17 -0.10 -15.48
C GLY A 335 37.20 -1.09 -14.94
N ALA A 336 38.49 -0.83 -15.30
CA ALA A 336 39.62 -1.73 -15.02
C ALA A 336 39.88 -1.98 -13.52
N GLY A 337 39.45 -1.06 -12.65
CA GLY A 337 39.57 -1.21 -11.21
C GLY A 337 38.84 -2.43 -10.64
N PHE A 338 37.75 -2.84 -11.29
CA PHE A 338 36.84 -3.92 -10.85
C PHE A 338 37.08 -5.27 -11.54
N VAL A 339 37.96 -5.34 -12.53
CA VAL A 339 38.19 -6.55 -13.33
C VAL A 339 39.65 -6.95 -13.40
N ASN A 340 39.85 -8.23 -13.55
CA ASN A 340 41.14 -8.83 -13.91
C ASN A 340 41.05 -9.29 -15.37
N VAL A 341 42.01 -8.89 -16.18
CA VAL A 341 42.13 -9.43 -17.54
C VAL A 341 42.94 -10.73 -17.42
N LYS A 342 42.27 -11.86 -17.64
CA LYS A 342 42.98 -13.15 -17.79
C LYS A 342 43.60 -13.15 -19.18
N LYS A 343 44.92 -13.28 -19.22
CA LYS A 343 45.66 -13.42 -20.49
C LYS A 343 45.03 -14.54 -21.33
N GLN A 344 45.00 -14.32 -22.65
CA GLN A 344 44.65 -15.37 -23.59
C GLN A 344 45.53 -16.60 -23.33
N LEU A 345 44.91 -17.77 -23.36
CA LEU A 345 45.67 -19.02 -23.39
C LEU A 345 46.45 -19.08 -24.71
N GLU A 346 47.76 -19.16 -24.64
CA GLU A 346 48.64 -19.08 -25.82
C GLU A 346 48.42 -20.24 -26.80
N ASN A 347 47.73 -21.32 -26.37
CA ASN A 347 47.46 -22.46 -27.22
C ASN A 347 46.07 -23.04 -26.99
N VAL A 348 45.02 -22.22 -27.33
CA VAL A 348 43.62 -22.58 -27.15
C VAL A 348 43.27 -23.86 -27.94
N GLN A 349 43.91 -24.05 -29.10
CA GLN A 349 43.61 -25.18 -30.00
C GLN A 349 44.05 -26.52 -29.34
N ALA A 350 45.07 -26.52 -28.48
CA ALA A 350 45.50 -27.72 -27.76
C ALA A 350 44.48 -28.21 -26.70
N LEU A 351 43.47 -27.41 -26.37
CA LEU A 351 42.41 -27.81 -25.44
C LEU A 351 41.32 -28.67 -26.11
N PHE A 352 41.28 -28.69 -27.43
CA PHE A 352 40.23 -29.38 -28.17
C PHE A 352 40.76 -30.64 -28.82
N PRO A 353 40.02 -31.75 -28.85
CA PRO A 353 40.39 -32.96 -29.56
C PRO A 353 40.42 -32.65 -31.07
N GLN A 354 41.42 -33.18 -31.77
CA GLN A 354 41.46 -33.16 -33.22
C GLN A 354 40.44 -34.16 -33.72
N MET A 355 39.42 -33.69 -34.45
CA MET A 355 38.38 -34.54 -35.06
C MET A 355 38.32 -34.23 -36.54
N GLU A 356 38.21 -35.28 -37.34
CA GLU A 356 38.10 -35.17 -38.83
C GLU A 356 36.81 -34.39 -39.19
N GLY A 357 36.96 -33.34 -40.00
CA GLY A 357 35.85 -32.49 -40.42
C GLY A 357 35.57 -31.27 -39.50
N LEU A 358 36.30 -31.12 -38.36
CA LEU A 358 36.21 -29.92 -37.53
C LEU A 358 37.43 -29.01 -37.69
N ASP A 359 37.18 -27.76 -38.13
CA ASP A 359 38.23 -26.75 -38.24
C ASP A 359 38.43 -26.03 -36.88
N ILE A 360 39.46 -26.49 -36.13
CA ILE A 360 39.87 -25.88 -34.85
C ILE A 360 40.85 -24.72 -35.02
N HIS A 361 41.36 -24.47 -36.25
CA HIS A 361 42.34 -23.42 -36.48
C HIS A 361 41.77 -22.01 -36.34
N ASN A 362 40.45 -21.85 -36.50
CA ASN A 362 39.75 -20.61 -36.34
C ASN A 362 39.24 -20.33 -34.91
N ILE A 363 39.52 -21.20 -33.95
CA ILE A 363 39.22 -20.99 -32.56
C ILE A 363 40.25 -20.06 -31.94
N HIS A 364 39.90 -18.80 -31.78
CA HIS A 364 40.70 -17.80 -31.09
C HIS A 364 40.22 -17.68 -29.63
N GLY A 365 41.14 -17.76 -28.68
CA GLY A 365 40.80 -17.50 -27.28
C GLY A 365 40.40 -16.04 -27.12
N LYS A 366 39.17 -15.81 -26.68
CA LYS A 366 38.75 -14.46 -26.25
C LYS A 366 39.47 -14.11 -24.95
N SER A 367 39.91 -12.86 -24.81
CA SER A 367 40.33 -12.33 -23.51
C SER A 367 39.18 -12.54 -22.50
N LYS A 368 39.49 -13.23 -21.41
CA LYS A 368 38.48 -13.42 -20.37
C LYS A 368 38.65 -12.36 -19.31
N PHE A 369 37.63 -11.56 -19.12
CA PHE A 369 37.52 -10.69 -17.97
C PHE A 369 37.03 -11.51 -16.78
N GLY A 370 37.50 -11.22 -15.58
CA GLY A 370 37.03 -11.81 -14.35
C GLY A 370 36.90 -10.71 -13.32
N LEU A 371 35.79 -10.68 -12.62
CA LEU A 371 35.54 -9.67 -11.58
C LEU A 371 36.51 -9.86 -10.42
N LYS A 372 37.08 -8.75 -9.93
CA LYS A 372 37.87 -8.71 -8.70
C LYS A 372 36.92 -8.72 -7.50
N GLN A 373 37.33 -9.39 -6.45
CA GLN A 373 36.70 -9.18 -5.15
C GLN A 373 37.14 -7.84 -4.59
N ILE A 374 36.15 -7.02 -4.25
CA ILE A 374 36.38 -5.67 -3.72
C ILE A 374 36.53 -5.75 -2.19
N HIS A 375 37.52 -5.04 -1.69
CA HIS A 375 37.84 -4.93 -0.26
C HIS A 375 38.04 -3.45 0.10
N SER A 376 38.03 -3.13 1.39
CA SER A 376 38.23 -1.75 1.87
C SER A 376 39.58 -1.15 1.43
N ALA A 377 40.59 -1.99 1.16
CA ALA A 377 41.89 -1.54 0.71
C ALA A 377 41.94 -1.12 -0.76
N ASN A 378 41.02 -1.64 -1.62
CA ASN A 378 41.08 -1.38 -3.07
C ASN A 378 39.86 -0.65 -3.63
N ILE A 379 38.77 -0.49 -2.86
CA ILE A 379 37.53 0.12 -3.37
C ILE A 379 37.73 1.57 -3.83
N ILE A 380 38.49 2.37 -3.09
CA ILE A 380 38.73 3.77 -3.42
C ILE A 380 39.52 3.89 -4.72
N GLU A 381 40.59 3.09 -4.91
CA GLU A 381 41.34 3.06 -6.16
C GLU A 381 40.46 2.61 -7.34
N ALA A 382 39.66 1.56 -7.15
CA ALA A 382 38.75 1.07 -8.19
C ALA A 382 37.73 2.13 -8.61
N LEU A 383 37.16 2.88 -7.66
CA LEU A 383 36.22 3.97 -7.96
C LEU A 383 36.89 5.20 -8.59
N THR A 384 38.14 5.48 -8.20
CA THR A 384 38.96 6.55 -8.86
C THR A 384 39.15 6.22 -10.33
N THR A 385 39.55 4.98 -10.65
CA THR A 385 39.70 4.47 -12.01
C THR A 385 38.39 4.56 -12.81
N LEU A 386 37.25 4.16 -12.19
CA LEU A 386 35.92 4.25 -12.81
C LEU A 386 35.59 5.69 -13.20
N LEU A 387 35.85 6.67 -12.32
CA LEU A 387 35.56 8.07 -12.56
C LEU A 387 36.51 8.69 -13.59
N ALA A 388 37.78 8.25 -13.62
CA ALA A 388 38.77 8.70 -14.64
C ALA A 388 38.41 8.21 -16.05
N GLY A 389 37.56 7.20 -16.17
CA GLY A 389 37.16 6.65 -17.47
C GLY A 389 38.14 5.60 -18.02
N GLU A 390 38.97 5.00 -17.14
CA GLU A 390 39.94 3.96 -17.43
C GLU A 390 39.45 2.54 -17.18
#